data_626ff3c42d861525a06e184a48ca6070
#
_entry.id   626ff3c42d861525a06e184a48ca6070
#
_cell.length_a   1.000
_cell.length_b   1.000
_cell.length_c   1.000
_cell.angle_alpha   90.00
_cell.angle_beta   90.00
_cell.angle_gamma   90.00
#
_symmetry.space_group_name_H-M   'P 1'
#
loop_
_entity.id
_entity.type
_entity.pdbx_description
1 polymer ?
#
loop_
_entity_poly.entity_id
_entity_poly.type
_entity_poly.pdbx_seq_one_letter_code
_entity_poly.pdbx_strand_id
1 'polypeptide(L)'
;MSDRFLFTSESVTEGHPDKIADQISDAILDACLEQDPYSRVAAETLTATGLVVIAGEITTKAYVDFQSLVRGVVASIGYDNAAYGFDSNTCAVISTINRQSGDIAQGVDTGGAGDQGMMFGYATNETPELMPTAISLAHKLTRRLTEVRKSGKLSYLRPDGKSQVSVEYDENGKPVRIDAVVISTQHAETITTEELRADILTHVIQAVIPAELLDENTKYHINPTGRFVIGGPMGDTGLTGRKIIVDTYGGTGRHGGGAFSGKDPTKVDRSAAYMARYIAKNIVAAGLADKAEVQLAYAIGVADPVSVLVETFGTGKIGQAKLTELVRKNFQLTPKGIIESLNLRRPIYQKTAAYGHFGRNEPGFTWEVTDKAATLAEQAGLVAAVK
;
A
#
# COMPACT_ATOMS: atom_id res chain seq x y z
N MET A 1 -15.23 32.75 -10.63
CA MET A 1 -14.04 31.89 -10.64
C MET A 1 -14.54 30.53 -10.17
N SER A 2 -14.28 29.44 -10.88
CA SER A 2 -14.65 28.09 -10.38
C SER A 2 -13.82 27.81 -9.13
N ASP A 3 -14.45 27.30 -8.08
CA ASP A 3 -13.77 26.94 -6.82
C ASP A 3 -12.90 25.69 -7.06
N ARG A 4 -11.64 25.92 -7.50
CA ARG A 4 -10.63 24.87 -7.67
C ARG A 4 -9.86 24.68 -6.37
N PHE A 5 -9.43 23.46 -6.11
CA PHE A 5 -8.61 23.15 -4.94
C PHE A 5 -7.47 22.19 -5.30
N LEU A 6 -6.42 22.21 -4.48
CA LEU A 6 -5.28 21.30 -4.63
C LEU A 6 -5.37 20.19 -3.61
N PHE A 7 -5.06 18.96 -4.04
CA PHE A 7 -4.84 17.83 -3.17
C PHE A 7 -3.51 17.16 -3.51
N THR A 8 -2.76 16.76 -2.49
CA THR A 8 -1.40 16.24 -2.64
C THR A 8 -1.27 14.87 -1.97
N SER A 9 -0.66 13.93 -2.69
CA SER A 9 -0.24 12.64 -2.14
C SER A 9 1.23 12.38 -2.43
N GLU A 10 1.85 11.55 -1.58
CA GLU A 10 3.23 11.13 -1.76
C GLU A 10 3.37 9.61 -1.84
N SER A 11 4.46 9.13 -2.40
CA SER A 11 4.89 7.75 -2.39
C SER A 11 6.39 7.63 -2.27
N VAL A 12 6.88 6.44 -1.95
CA VAL A 12 8.30 6.14 -1.82
C VAL A 12 8.66 4.88 -2.60
N THR A 13 9.94 4.78 -2.99
CA THR A 13 10.45 3.59 -3.69
C THR A 13 10.58 2.39 -2.73
N GLU A 14 10.79 1.20 -3.29
CA GLU A 14 11.10 -0.01 -2.54
C GLU A 14 12.37 0.10 -1.69
N GLY A 15 13.28 1.01 -2.04
CA GLY A 15 14.54 1.24 -1.34
C GLY A 15 14.48 2.29 -0.23
N HIS A 16 13.32 2.88 0.02
CA HIS A 16 13.12 3.73 1.20
C HIS A 16 13.23 2.90 2.49
N PRO A 17 13.89 3.38 3.56
CA PRO A 17 14.14 2.59 4.78
C PRO A 17 12.91 1.92 5.37
N ASP A 18 11.79 2.65 5.50
CA ASP A 18 10.54 2.08 6.00
C ASP A 18 10.00 0.98 5.07
N LYS A 19 10.16 1.13 3.74
CA LYS A 19 9.68 0.11 2.78
C LYS A 19 10.61 -1.10 2.69
N ILE A 20 11.89 -0.96 2.99
CA ILE A 20 12.77 -2.11 3.20
C ILE A 20 12.27 -2.92 4.40
N ALA A 21 11.95 -2.24 5.51
CA ALA A 21 11.42 -2.89 6.72
C ALA A 21 10.10 -3.62 6.44
N ASP A 22 9.17 -2.99 5.73
CA ASP A 22 7.89 -3.59 5.31
C ASP A 22 8.11 -4.83 4.43
N GLN A 23 9.01 -4.76 3.45
CA GLN A 23 9.30 -5.89 2.56
C GLN A 23 9.96 -7.07 3.29
N ILE A 24 10.84 -6.81 4.25
CA ILE A 24 11.45 -7.86 5.08
C ILE A 24 10.36 -8.54 5.94
N SER A 25 9.52 -7.76 6.61
CA SER A 25 8.45 -8.28 7.45
C SER A 25 7.44 -9.12 6.67
N ASP A 26 7.07 -8.70 5.47
CA ASP A 26 6.17 -9.45 4.59
C ASP A 26 6.85 -10.65 3.92
N ALA A 27 8.14 -10.60 3.65
CA ALA A 27 8.89 -11.77 3.18
C ALA A 27 8.96 -12.88 4.26
N ILE A 28 9.10 -12.49 5.53
CA ILE A 28 9.03 -13.44 6.66
C ILE A 28 7.64 -14.08 6.73
N LEU A 29 6.58 -13.28 6.59
CA LEU A 29 5.21 -13.79 6.55
C LEU A 29 5.01 -14.79 5.40
N ASP A 30 5.44 -14.43 4.19
CA ASP A 30 5.30 -15.30 3.02
C ASP A 30 6.06 -16.61 3.18
N ALA A 31 7.30 -16.58 3.70
CA ALA A 31 8.09 -17.78 3.97
C ALA A 31 7.46 -18.70 5.03
N CYS A 32 6.75 -18.13 6.01
CA CYS A 32 5.97 -18.91 6.96
C CYS A 32 4.73 -19.54 6.30
N LEU A 33 3.95 -18.76 5.54
CA LEU A 33 2.70 -19.22 4.92
C LEU A 33 2.93 -20.26 3.82
N GLU A 34 4.06 -20.20 3.13
CA GLU A 34 4.43 -21.20 2.11
C GLU A 34 4.54 -22.61 2.68
N GLN A 35 5.05 -22.74 3.91
CA GLN A 35 5.27 -24.02 4.58
C GLN A 35 4.13 -24.39 5.55
N ASP A 36 3.49 -23.39 6.15
CA ASP A 36 2.37 -23.54 7.09
C ASP A 36 1.33 -22.44 6.87
N PRO A 37 0.25 -22.68 6.08
CA PRO A 37 -0.79 -21.69 5.79
C PRO A 37 -1.53 -21.19 7.05
N TYR A 38 -1.37 -21.84 8.19
CA TYR A 38 -1.99 -21.45 9.46
C TYR A 38 -1.03 -20.73 10.40
N SER A 39 0.15 -20.35 9.93
CA SER A 39 1.12 -19.56 10.69
C SER A 39 0.48 -18.29 11.26
N ARG A 40 0.82 -17.98 12.51
CA ARG A 40 0.51 -16.72 13.18
C ARG A 40 1.77 -15.89 13.20
N VAL A 41 1.74 -14.76 12.53
CA VAL A 41 2.91 -13.90 12.32
C VAL A 41 2.55 -12.45 12.68
N ALA A 42 3.38 -11.87 13.52
CA ALA A 42 3.43 -10.45 13.81
C ALA A 42 4.92 -10.09 13.83
N ALA A 43 5.51 -9.84 12.66
CA ALA A 43 6.92 -9.56 12.49
C ALA A 43 7.14 -8.09 12.18
N GLU A 44 7.94 -7.43 12.99
CA GLU A 44 8.34 -6.03 12.82
C GLU A 44 9.83 -5.96 12.55
N THR A 45 10.24 -5.05 11.68
CA THR A 45 11.62 -4.87 11.27
C THR A 45 12.05 -3.42 11.49
N LEU A 46 13.26 -3.24 12.03
CA LEU A 46 13.99 -1.98 12.04
C LEU A 46 15.18 -2.09 11.11
N THR A 47 15.43 -1.06 10.30
CA THR A 47 16.62 -0.93 9.46
C THR A 47 17.37 0.34 9.81
N ALA A 48 18.69 0.25 9.95
CA ALA A 48 19.58 1.39 10.20
C ALA A 48 20.91 1.14 9.50
N THR A 49 21.89 2.05 9.64
CA THR A 49 23.22 1.90 9.03
C THR A 49 23.83 0.55 9.38
N GLY A 50 24.02 -0.30 8.36
CA GLY A 50 24.61 -1.63 8.51
C GLY A 50 23.86 -2.62 9.39
N LEU A 51 22.58 -2.38 9.72
CA LEU A 51 21.83 -3.16 10.72
C LEU A 51 20.39 -3.43 10.27
N VAL A 52 19.94 -4.66 10.48
CA VAL A 52 18.54 -5.09 10.46
C VAL A 52 18.22 -5.77 11.78
N VAL A 53 17.15 -5.35 12.45
CA VAL A 53 16.61 -6.00 13.65
C VAL A 53 15.20 -6.48 13.33
N ILE A 54 14.94 -7.77 13.59
CA ILE A 54 13.62 -8.40 13.47
C ILE A 54 13.12 -8.67 14.88
N ALA A 55 11.93 -8.20 15.18
CA ALA A 55 11.26 -8.44 16.46
C ALA A 55 9.81 -8.89 16.22
N GLY A 56 9.17 -9.42 17.27
CA GLY A 56 7.76 -9.78 17.22
C GLY A 56 7.48 -11.20 17.65
N GLU A 57 6.30 -11.71 17.27
CA GLU A 57 5.80 -13.03 17.68
C GLU A 57 5.43 -13.87 16.46
N ILE A 58 5.98 -15.09 16.42
CA ILE A 58 5.67 -16.07 15.36
C ILE A 58 5.35 -17.43 16.00
N THR A 59 4.18 -17.97 15.63
CA THR A 59 3.80 -19.35 15.92
C THR A 59 3.56 -20.07 14.60
N THR A 60 4.46 -20.99 14.26
CA THR A 60 4.46 -21.70 12.97
C THR A 60 5.14 -23.05 13.11
N LYS A 61 4.87 -23.94 12.16
CA LYS A 61 5.62 -25.19 11.93
C LYS A 61 6.73 -24.99 10.90
N ALA A 62 6.77 -23.85 10.22
CA ALA A 62 7.77 -23.53 9.23
C ALA A 62 9.15 -23.32 9.86
N TYR A 63 10.19 -23.63 9.10
CA TYR A 63 11.55 -23.19 9.39
C TYR A 63 11.93 -22.07 8.43
N VAL A 64 12.31 -20.93 8.98
CA VAL A 64 12.73 -19.75 8.19
C VAL A 64 14.15 -19.33 8.61
N ASP A 65 15.08 -19.37 7.66
CA ASP A 65 16.40 -18.78 7.82
C ASP A 65 16.29 -17.26 7.61
N PHE A 66 16.10 -16.52 8.70
CA PHE A 66 15.93 -15.07 8.68
C PHE A 66 17.14 -14.35 8.07
N GLN A 67 18.37 -14.83 8.31
CA GLN A 67 19.56 -14.17 7.77
C GLN A 67 19.59 -14.25 6.24
N SER A 68 19.43 -15.44 5.70
CA SER A 68 19.40 -15.63 4.24
C SER A 68 18.24 -14.90 3.58
N LEU A 69 17.05 -14.92 4.20
CA LEU A 69 15.87 -14.23 3.70
C LEU A 69 16.08 -12.73 3.66
N VAL A 70 16.53 -12.11 4.75
CA VAL A 70 16.79 -10.66 4.83
C VAL A 70 17.80 -10.23 3.78
N ARG A 71 18.92 -10.95 3.66
CA ARG A 71 19.96 -10.66 2.66
C ARG A 71 19.41 -10.73 1.24
N GLY A 72 18.57 -11.74 0.95
CA GLY A 72 17.89 -11.87 -0.33
C GLY A 72 16.99 -10.67 -0.66
N VAL A 73 16.18 -10.21 0.30
CA VAL A 73 15.32 -9.03 0.14
C VAL A 73 16.16 -7.78 -0.11
N VAL A 74 17.17 -7.52 0.72
CA VAL A 74 18.05 -6.35 0.62
C VAL A 74 18.79 -6.33 -0.71
N ALA A 75 19.31 -7.48 -1.17
CA ALA A 75 19.95 -7.62 -2.48
C ALA A 75 18.98 -7.35 -3.63
N SER A 76 17.76 -7.88 -3.57
CA SER A 76 16.74 -7.72 -4.62
C SER A 76 16.30 -6.26 -4.80
N ILE A 77 16.36 -5.47 -3.73
CA ILE A 77 16.10 -4.02 -3.76
C ILE A 77 17.27 -3.28 -4.45
N GLY A 78 18.49 -3.79 -4.35
CA GLY A 78 19.69 -3.20 -4.96
C GLY A 78 20.63 -2.55 -3.95
N TYR A 79 20.57 -2.92 -2.68
CA TYR A 79 21.59 -2.62 -1.67
C TYR A 79 22.62 -3.75 -1.66
N ASP A 80 23.49 -3.73 -2.65
CA ASP A 80 24.52 -4.74 -2.95
C ASP A 80 25.96 -4.20 -2.92
N ASN A 81 26.12 -3.00 -2.37
CA ASN A 81 27.41 -2.31 -2.32
C ASN A 81 27.63 -1.67 -0.95
N ALA A 82 28.72 -2.03 -0.28
CA ALA A 82 29.09 -1.52 1.04
C ALA A 82 29.25 0.01 1.09
N ALA A 83 29.58 0.65 -0.04
CA ALA A 83 29.66 2.11 -0.15
C ALA A 83 28.31 2.83 0.10
N TYR A 84 27.19 2.12 0.05
CA TYR A 84 25.87 2.67 0.38
C TYR A 84 25.61 2.75 1.89
N GLY A 85 26.55 2.24 2.73
CA GLY A 85 26.39 2.18 4.18
C GLY A 85 25.33 1.17 4.66
N PHE A 86 24.72 0.44 3.73
CA PHE A 86 23.79 -0.65 3.93
C PHE A 86 23.95 -1.62 2.76
N ASP A 87 24.24 -2.87 3.05
CA ASP A 87 24.62 -3.86 2.03
C ASP A 87 24.20 -5.26 2.46
N SER A 88 23.62 -5.99 1.53
CA SER A 88 23.09 -7.35 1.73
C SER A 88 24.10 -8.36 2.27
N ASN A 89 25.39 -8.20 1.91
CA ASN A 89 26.44 -9.14 2.33
C ASN A 89 27.00 -8.83 3.71
N THR A 90 27.03 -7.53 4.10
CA THR A 90 27.77 -7.05 5.27
C THR A 90 26.91 -6.56 6.41
N CYS A 91 25.59 -6.26 6.19
CA CYS A 91 24.72 -5.79 7.25
C CYS A 91 24.57 -6.85 8.36
N ALA A 92 24.52 -6.42 9.61
CA ALA A 92 24.17 -7.28 10.73
C ALA A 92 22.66 -7.59 10.68
N VAL A 93 22.29 -8.84 10.93
CA VAL A 93 20.90 -9.27 11.06
C VAL A 93 20.72 -9.86 12.46
N ILE A 94 19.89 -9.19 13.27
CA ILE A 94 19.56 -9.57 14.64
C ILE A 94 18.09 -9.97 14.71
N SER A 95 17.79 -11.09 15.37
CA SER A 95 16.41 -11.56 15.55
C SER A 95 16.09 -11.71 17.03
N THR A 96 14.93 -11.21 17.45
CA THR A 96 14.34 -11.41 18.76
C THR A 96 12.87 -11.79 18.60
N ILE A 97 12.63 -12.94 17.97
CA ILE A 97 11.28 -13.50 17.73
C ILE A 97 10.88 -14.39 18.90
N ASN A 98 9.71 -14.14 19.46
CA ASN A 98 9.07 -14.91 20.51
C ASN A 98 7.89 -15.73 19.96
N ARG A 99 7.35 -16.65 20.78
CA ARG A 99 6.05 -17.28 20.50
C ARG A 99 4.92 -16.35 20.94
N GLN A 100 3.82 -16.37 20.20
CA GLN A 100 2.61 -15.62 20.60
C GLN A 100 2.12 -16.06 21.97
N SER A 101 1.68 -15.09 22.80
CA SER A 101 1.05 -15.35 24.09
C SER A 101 -0.20 -16.23 23.96
N GLY A 102 -0.37 -17.19 24.88
CA GLY A 102 -1.56 -18.04 24.93
C GLY A 102 -2.85 -17.24 25.21
N ASP A 103 -2.76 -16.10 25.88
CA ASP A 103 -3.91 -15.25 26.21
C ASP A 103 -4.51 -14.61 24.94
N ILE A 104 -3.66 -14.18 24.00
CA ILE A 104 -4.11 -13.62 22.72
C ILE A 104 -4.71 -14.73 21.82
N ALA A 105 -4.17 -15.94 21.89
CA ALA A 105 -4.63 -17.07 21.08
C ALA A 105 -6.10 -17.44 21.38
N GLN A 106 -6.55 -17.35 22.63
CA GLN A 106 -7.91 -17.73 23.05
C GLN A 106 -9.01 -16.99 22.30
N GLY A 107 -8.87 -15.68 22.07
CA GLY A 107 -9.86 -14.87 21.35
C GLY A 107 -9.96 -15.20 19.86
N VAL A 108 -8.85 -15.60 19.24
CA VAL A 108 -8.75 -15.90 17.80
C VAL A 108 -9.17 -17.32 17.48
N ASP A 109 -8.86 -18.28 18.35
CA ASP A 109 -9.18 -19.70 18.15
C ASP A 109 -10.70 -19.98 18.18
N THR A 110 -11.48 -19.11 18.79
CA THR A 110 -12.96 -19.13 18.76
C THR A 110 -13.56 -18.47 17.50
N GLY A 111 -12.73 -17.94 16.61
CA GLY A 111 -13.17 -17.28 15.37
C GLY A 111 -13.46 -15.79 15.51
N GLY A 112 -13.24 -15.20 16.69
CA GLY A 112 -13.36 -13.78 16.94
C GLY A 112 -12.17 -12.96 16.41
N ALA A 113 -12.31 -11.64 16.37
CA ALA A 113 -11.21 -10.74 16.06
C ALA A 113 -10.13 -10.80 17.14
N GLY A 114 -8.86 -10.84 16.73
CA GLY A 114 -7.72 -10.91 17.66
C GLY A 114 -7.41 -9.59 18.36
N ASP A 115 -8.01 -8.51 17.92
CA ASP A 115 -7.88 -7.18 18.53
C ASP A 115 -9.13 -6.34 18.22
N GLN A 116 -9.30 -5.25 18.95
CA GLN A 116 -10.20 -4.17 18.59
C GLN A 116 -9.58 -3.33 17.47
N GLY A 117 -10.42 -2.64 16.67
CA GLY A 117 -9.91 -1.71 15.66
C GLY A 117 -10.99 -1.23 14.72
N MET A 118 -10.64 -0.21 13.95
CA MET A 118 -11.45 0.27 12.83
C MET A 118 -10.59 0.29 11.57
N MET A 119 -11.13 -0.24 10.47
CA MET A 119 -10.45 -0.37 9.19
C MET A 119 -11.27 0.32 8.12
N PHE A 120 -10.57 0.97 7.19
CA PHE A 120 -11.20 1.74 6.12
C PHE A 120 -10.82 1.19 4.76
N GLY A 121 -11.79 1.19 3.86
CA GLY A 121 -11.59 1.00 2.43
C GLY A 121 -12.13 2.20 1.67
N TYR A 122 -11.50 2.55 0.57
CA TYR A 122 -11.92 3.67 -0.28
C TYR A 122 -11.84 3.30 -1.76
N ALA A 123 -12.72 3.87 -2.57
CA ALA A 123 -12.67 3.82 -4.02
C ALA A 123 -13.28 5.09 -4.61
N THR A 124 -12.79 5.49 -5.78
CA THR A 124 -13.30 6.63 -6.56
C THR A 124 -13.16 6.32 -8.05
N ASN A 125 -14.02 6.89 -8.88
CA ASN A 125 -13.99 6.70 -10.33
C ASN A 125 -12.97 7.60 -11.05
N GLU A 126 -12.02 8.19 -10.33
CA GLU A 126 -11.00 9.10 -10.89
C GLU A 126 -9.99 8.38 -11.82
N THR A 127 -9.70 7.11 -11.57
CA THR A 127 -8.75 6.32 -12.35
C THR A 127 -9.35 4.96 -12.73
N PRO A 128 -8.82 4.28 -13.76
CA PRO A 128 -9.29 2.93 -14.13
C PRO A 128 -9.15 1.90 -12.99
N GLU A 129 -8.16 2.08 -12.12
CA GLU A 129 -7.94 1.23 -10.95
C GLU A 129 -8.91 1.54 -9.79
N LEU A 130 -9.78 2.55 -9.96
CA LEU A 130 -10.68 3.09 -8.95
C LEU A 130 -9.94 3.59 -7.70
N MET A 131 -8.86 4.32 -7.94
CA MET A 131 -8.00 4.96 -6.94
C MET A 131 -7.99 6.47 -7.11
N PRO A 132 -7.69 7.24 -6.04
CA PRO A 132 -7.45 8.68 -6.17
C PRO A 132 -6.26 8.97 -7.09
N THR A 133 -6.39 9.98 -7.93
CA THR A 133 -5.40 10.34 -8.97
C THR A 133 -4.03 10.66 -8.35
N ALA A 134 -3.99 11.43 -7.27
CA ALA A 134 -2.75 11.90 -6.67
C ALA A 134 -1.86 10.74 -6.20
N ILE A 135 -2.41 9.79 -5.42
CA ILE A 135 -1.64 8.64 -4.93
C ILE A 135 -1.32 7.64 -6.05
N SER A 136 -2.24 7.45 -7.00
CA SER A 136 -2.00 6.57 -8.15
C SER A 136 -0.80 7.06 -8.97
N LEU A 137 -0.72 8.35 -9.27
CA LEU A 137 0.42 8.93 -9.99
C LEU A 137 1.70 8.89 -9.15
N ALA A 138 1.63 9.18 -7.85
CA ALA A 138 2.79 9.09 -6.96
C ALA A 138 3.38 7.67 -6.94
N HIS A 139 2.55 6.63 -6.85
CA HIS A 139 3.02 5.24 -6.95
C HIS A 139 3.63 4.90 -8.31
N LYS A 140 3.00 5.33 -9.39
CA LYS A 140 3.50 5.09 -10.75
C LYS A 140 4.87 5.75 -10.95
N LEU A 141 5.09 6.95 -10.40
CA LEU A 141 6.38 7.65 -10.47
C LEU A 141 7.48 6.92 -9.68
N THR A 142 7.23 6.48 -8.45
CA THR A 142 8.23 5.73 -7.66
C THR A 142 8.52 4.36 -8.25
N ARG A 143 7.52 3.69 -8.80
CA ARG A 143 7.72 2.44 -9.56
C ARG A 143 8.60 2.69 -10.78
N ARG A 144 8.33 3.76 -11.52
CA ARG A 144 9.12 4.12 -12.70
C ARG A 144 10.58 4.46 -12.37
N LEU A 145 10.83 5.15 -11.26
CA LEU A 145 12.20 5.35 -10.76
C LEU A 145 12.94 4.02 -10.56
N THR A 146 12.29 3.05 -9.95
CA THR A 146 12.86 1.70 -9.75
C THR A 146 13.08 0.97 -11.07
N GLU A 147 12.15 1.06 -12.01
CA GLU A 147 12.28 0.43 -13.34
C GLU A 147 13.48 0.97 -14.12
N VAL A 148 13.64 2.30 -14.21
CA VAL A 148 14.76 2.91 -14.95
C VAL A 148 16.11 2.66 -14.28
N ARG A 149 16.13 2.51 -12.94
CA ARG A 149 17.30 2.08 -12.18
C ARG A 149 17.67 0.63 -12.46
N LYS A 150 16.74 -0.30 -12.22
CA LYS A 150 16.98 -1.76 -12.36
C LYS A 150 17.25 -2.19 -13.80
N SER A 151 16.68 -1.51 -14.78
CA SER A 151 16.98 -1.77 -16.20
C SER A 151 18.35 -1.24 -16.65
N GLY A 152 19.04 -0.47 -15.80
CA GLY A 152 20.29 0.17 -16.16
C GLY A 152 20.15 1.40 -17.07
N LYS A 153 18.93 1.83 -17.38
CA LYS A 153 18.68 3.02 -18.22
C LYS A 153 19.25 4.30 -17.56
N LEU A 154 19.06 4.43 -16.25
CA LEU A 154 19.65 5.47 -15.44
C LEU A 154 20.49 4.81 -14.34
N SER A 155 21.65 4.27 -14.72
CA SER A 155 22.52 3.43 -13.87
C SER A 155 23.11 4.15 -12.67
N TYR A 156 23.12 5.47 -12.67
CA TYR A 156 23.57 6.30 -11.55
C TYR A 156 22.54 6.42 -10.42
N LEU A 157 21.28 6.03 -10.63
CA LEU A 157 20.25 6.03 -9.58
C LEU A 157 20.55 4.99 -8.51
N ARG A 158 20.18 5.31 -7.27
CA ARG A 158 20.28 4.46 -6.10
C ARG A 158 18.87 4.07 -5.64
N PRO A 159 18.73 3.08 -4.72
CA PRO A 159 17.42 2.52 -4.40
C PRO A 159 16.45 3.47 -3.71
N ASP A 160 16.92 4.42 -2.91
CA ASP A 160 16.07 5.33 -2.14
C ASP A 160 15.49 6.46 -3.01
N GLY A 161 14.22 6.75 -2.81
CA GLY A 161 13.57 7.85 -3.51
C GLY A 161 12.13 8.06 -3.07
N LYS A 162 11.64 9.26 -3.36
CA LYS A 162 10.27 9.71 -3.04
C LYS A 162 9.66 10.44 -4.22
N SER A 163 8.35 10.39 -4.32
CA SER A 163 7.55 11.24 -5.20
C SER A 163 6.44 11.92 -4.43
N GLN A 164 6.02 13.08 -4.90
CA GLN A 164 4.83 13.77 -4.43
C GLN A 164 4.13 14.40 -5.63
N VAL A 165 2.81 14.30 -5.70
CA VAL A 165 2.00 14.86 -6.79
C VAL A 165 0.89 15.71 -6.20
N SER A 166 0.84 16.98 -6.62
CA SER A 166 -0.26 17.90 -6.31
C SER A 166 -1.17 18.01 -7.52
N VAL A 167 -2.40 17.55 -7.36
CA VAL A 167 -3.45 17.55 -8.39
C VAL A 167 -4.40 18.72 -8.12
N GLU A 168 -4.72 19.47 -9.16
CA GLU A 168 -5.78 20.47 -9.12
C GLU A 168 -7.09 19.83 -9.52
N TYR A 169 -8.11 20.02 -8.69
CA TYR A 169 -9.46 19.51 -8.88
C TYR A 169 -10.45 20.65 -9.14
N ASP A 170 -11.49 20.36 -9.93
CA ASP A 170 -12.62 21.27 -10.08
C ASP A 170 -13.57 21.21 -8.86
N GLU A 171 -14.60 22.04 -8.86
CA GLU A 171 -15.64 22.12 -7.82
C GLU A 171 -16.40 20.80 -7.60
N ASN A 172 -16.41 19.90 -8.57
CA ASN A 172 -17.04 18.57 -8.50
C ASN A 172 -16.07 17.49 -8.02
N GLY A 173 -14.81 17.85 -7.76
CA GLY A 173 -13.76 16.93 -7.36
C GLY A 173 -13.21 16.06 -8.49
N LYS A 174 -13.28 16.55 -9.74
CA LYS A 174 -12.67 15.90 -10.90
C LYS A 174 -11.25 16.44 -11.09
N PRO A 175 -10.24 15.56 -11.30
CA PRO A 175 -8.89 16.00 -11.62
C PRO A 175 -8.85 16.83 -12.91
N VAL A 176 -8.16 17.97 -12.88
CA VAL A 176 -8.08 18.91 -14.03
C VAL A 176 -6.65 18.95 -14.57
N ARG A 177 -5.65 19.13 -13.70
CA ARG A 177 -4.25 19.25 -14.07
C ARG A 177 -3.33 18.90 -12.89
N ILE A 178 -2.06 18.71 -13.20
CA ILE A 178 -1.02 18.58 -12.18
C ILE A 178 -0.41 19.95 -11.90
N ASP A 179 -0.53 20.43 -10.67
CA ASP A 179 0.07 21.70 -10.26
C ASP A 179 1.56 21.55 -9.95
N ALA A 180 1.94 20.47 -9.25
CA ALA A 180 3.34 20.26 -8.90
C ALA A 180 3.69 18.75 -8.86
N VAL A 181 4.92 18.44 -9.25
CA VAL A 181 5.56 17.13 -9.10
C VAL A 181 6.87 17.31 -8.35
N VAL A 182 7.02 16.59 -7.24
CA VAL A 182 8.27 16.52 -6.49
C VAL A 182 8.86 15.12 -6.67
N ILE A 183 10.13 15.04 -7.05
CA ILE A 183 10.91 13.80 -7.07
C ILE A 183 12.20 14.05 -6.26
N SER A 184 12.42 13.21 -5.25
CA SER A 184 13.69 13.11 -4.56
C SER A 184 14.25 11.72 -4.79
N THR A 185 15.40 11.60 -5.43
CA THR A 185 16.00 10.31 -5.76
C THR A 185 17.48 10.28 -5.42
N GLN A 186 17.89 9.22 -4.72
CA GLN A 186 19.29 8.97 -4.40
C GLN A 186 20.08 8.65 -5.67
N HIS A 187 21.33 9.16 -5.76
CA HIS A 187 22.15 9.02 -6.96
C HIS A 187 23.65 8.89 -6.63
N ALA A 188 24.43 8.45 -7.60
CA ALA A 188 25.89 8.46 -7.55
C ALA A 188 26.44 9.90 -7.59
N GLU A 189 27.63 10.11 -7.02
CA GLU A 189 28.31 11.42 -7.04
C GLU A 189 28.70 11.89 -8.45
N THR A 190 28.75 10.98 -9.41
CA THR A 190 29.28 11.22 -10.76
C THR A 190 28.31 11.97 -11.67
N ILE A 191 27.03 12.07 -11.33
CA ILE A 191 26.02 12.76 -12.14
C ILE A 191 25.87 14.22 -11.71
N THR A 192 25.75 15.14 -12.66
CA THR A 192 25.44 16.53 -12.39
C THR A 192 23.95 16.70 -12.04
N THR A 193 23.63 17.76 -11.31
CA THR A 193 22.22 18.07 -10.96
C THR A 193 21.39 18.37 -12.20
N GLU A 194 21.96 19.03 -13.19
CA GLU A 194 21.31 19.41 -14.44
C GLU A 194 20.94 18.17 -15.27
N GLU A 195 21.91 17.26 -15.46
CA GLU A 195 21.68 16.00 -16.18
C GLU A 195 20.62 15.14 -15.47
N LEU A 196 20.75 14.96 -14.15
CA LEU A 196 19.77 14.22 -13.35
C LEU A 196 18.37 14.79 -13.53
N ARG A 197 18.19 16.12 -13.45
CA ARG A 197 16.88 16.77 -13.60
C ARG A 197 16.29 16.56 -14.99
N ALA A 198 17.10 16.68 -16.04
CA ALA A 198 16.66 16.44 -17.41
C ALA A 198 16.22 14.99 -17.63
N ASP A 199 16.99 14.03 -17.13
CA ASP A 199 16.71 12.61 -17.25
C ASP A 199 15.45 12.21 -16.46
N ILE A 200 15.28 12.69 -15.23
CA ILE A 200 14.09 12.41 -14.41
C ILE A 200 12.84 13.02 -15.03
N LEU A 201 12.93 14.24 -15.55
CA LEU A 201 11.80 14.85 -16.25
C LEU A 201 11.37 13.99 -17.46
N THR A 202 12.33 13.60 -18.30
CA THR A 202 12.05 12.88 -19.55
C THR A 202 11.68 11.42 -19.31
N HIS A 203 12.45 10.70 -18.49
CA HIS A 203 12.35 9.23 -18.38
C HIS A 203 11.45 8.76 -17.25
N VAL A 204 11.08 9.65 -16.34
CA VAL A 204 10.20 9.32 -15.21
C VAL A 204 8.91 10.12 -15.28
N ILE A 205 8.94 11.44 -15.20
CA ILE A 205 7.73 12.26 -15.08
C ILE A 205 6.90 12.21 -16.36
N GLN A 206 7.46 12.58 -17.51
CA GLN A 206 6.77 12.59 -18.79
C GLN A 206 6.42 11.19 -19.33
N ALA A 207 7.14 10.16 -18.85
CA ALA A 207 6.83 8.77 -19.19
C ALA A 207 5.64 8.18 -18.40
N VAL A 208 5.23 8.83 -17.29
CA VAL A 208 4.19 8.34 -16.38
C VAL A 208 2.95 9.20 -16.39
N ILE A 209 3.11 10.51 -16.33
CA ILE A 209 1.97 11.44 -16.23
C ILE A 209 1.43 11.70 -17.63
N PRO A 210 0.12 11.51 -17.88
CA PRO A 210 -0.52 11.83 -19.14
C PRO A 210 -0.26 13.29 -19.55
N ALA A 211 0.08 13.52 -20.80
CA ALA A 211 0.47 14.83 -21.30
C ALA A 211 -0.66 15.89 -21.16
N GLU A 212 -1.90 15.44 -21.23
CA GLU A 212 -3.10 16.30 -21.07
C GLU A 212 -3.27 16.83 -19.62
N LEU A 213 -2.59 16.23 -18.64
CA LEU A 213 -2.59 16.72 -17.26
C LEU A 213 -1.42 17.67 -16.97
N LEU A 214 -0.46 17.80 -17.88
CA LEU A 214 0.69 18.68 -17.75
C LEU A 214 0.49 19.93 -18.60
N ASP A 215 0.87 21.09 -18.07
CA ASP A 215 0.84 22.36 -18.78
C ASP A 215 2.07 23.22 -18.46
N GLU A 216 2.13 24.42 -19.03
CA GLU A 216 3.23 25.37 -18.85
C GLU A 216 3.37 25.89 -17.41
N ASN A 217 2.31 25.76 -16.59
CA ASN A 217 2.27 26.18 -15.20
C ASN A 217 2.63 25.04 -14.22
N THR A 218 2.80 23.81 -14.72
CA THR A 218 3.19 22.66 -13.89
C THR A 218 4.60 22.85 -13.33
N LYS A 219 4.73 22.77 -12.02
CA LYS A 219 6.00 22.96 -11.29
C LYS A 219 6.71 21.63 -11.10
N TYR A 220 8.00 21.59 -11.43
CA TYR A 220 8.83 20.41 -11.26
C TYR A 220 9.93 20.66 -10.21
N HIS A 221 9.89 19.92 -9.11
CA HIS A 221 10.88 19.97 -8.03
C HIS A 221 11.68 18.66 -7.98
N ILE A 222 12.74 18.59 -8.79
CA ILE A 222 13.59 17.39 -8.90
C ILE A 222 14.86 17.62 -8.12
N ASN A 223 15.08 16.83 -7.07
CA ASN A 223 16.16 17.01 -6.10
C ASN A 223 16.36 18.50 -5.78
N PRO A 224 15.37 19.17 -5.16
CA PRO A 224 15.40 20.63 -4.99
C PRO A 224 16.58 21.10 -4.12
N THR A 225 17.05 20.25 -3.21
CA THR A 225 18.25 20.51 -2.38
C THR A 225 19.57 20.22 -3.10
N GLY A 226 19.50 19.71 -4.34
CA GLY A 226 20.66 19.34 -5.16
C GLY A 226 21.12 17.92 -4.89
N ARG A 227 22.16 17.75 -4.06
CA ARG A 227 22.81 16.47 -3.82
C ARG A 227 22.00 15.53 -2.90
N PHE A 228 21.79 14.28 -3.35
CA PHE A 228 21.19 13.20 -2.56
C PHE A 228 21.96 11.89 -2.79
N VAL A 229 23.19 11.81 -2.26
CA VAL A 229 24.09 10.65 -2.38
C VAL A 229 23.94 9.72 -1.18
N ILE A 230 23.87 10.26 0.04
CA ILE A 230 23.60 9.50 1.26
C ILE A 230 22.10 9.32 1.39
N GLY A 231 21.64 8.09 1.41
CA GLY A 231 20.22 7.72 1.51
C GLY A 231 20.07 6.28 1.99
N GLY A 232 18.82 5.77 1.95
CA GLY A 232 18.50 4.48 2.49
C GLY A 232 18.73 4.41 4.01
N PRO A 233 18.92 3.21 4.59
CA PRO A 233 19.14 3.03 6.04
C PRO A 233 20.37 3.75 6.61
N MET A 234 21.32 4.18 5.75
CA MET A 234 22.42 5.03 6.16
C MET A 234 21.97 6.48 6.43
N GLY A 235 20.96 6.95 5.70
CA GLY A 235 20.45 8.31 5.82
C GLY A 235 19.38 8.47 6.88
N ASP A 236 18.52 7.48 7.02
CA ASP A 236 17.38 7.49 7.96
C ASP A 236 17.02 6.08 8.40
N THR A 237 16.55 5.93 9.63
CA THR A 237 16.09 4.65 10.19
C THR A 237 14.73 4.28 9.63
N GLY A 238 14.58 3.03 9.19
CA GLY A 238 13.32 2.46 8.74
C GLY A 238 12.66 1.58 9.78
N LEU A 239 11.32 1.57 9.78
CA LEU A 239 10.49 0.72 10.65
C LEU A 239 9.29 0.22 9.88
N THR A 240 8.89 -1.02 10.15
CA THR A 240 7.63 -1.60 9.63
C THR A 240 6.44 -0.76 10.05
N GLY A 241 5.54 -0.49 9.10
CA GLY A 241 4.27 0.19 9.38
C GLY A 241 4.35 1.70 9.57
N ARG A 242 5.42 2.37 9.10
CA ARG A 242 5.55 3.82 9.16
C ARG A 242 5.13 4.56 7.89
N LYS A 243 4.64 3.85 6.88
CA LYS A 243 4.17 4.43 5.60
C LYS A 243 2.70 4.07 5.32
N ILE A 244 1.87 4.01 6.38
CA ILE A 244 0.49 3.53 6.32
C ILE A 244 -0.41 4.36 5.37
N ILE A 245 -0.14 5.62 5.18
CA ILE A 245 -0.87 6.50 4.26
C ILE A 245 -0.43 6.25 2.80
N VAL A 246 0.87 6.02 2.58
CA VAL A 246 1.41 5.58 1.28
C VAL A 246 0.86 4.18 0.92
N ASP A 247 0.73 3.29 1.89
CA ASP A 247 0.21 1.93 1.71
C ASP A 247 -1.26 1.91 1.30
N THR A 248 -2.01 2.96 1.58
CA THR A 248 -3.46 3.03 1.38
C THR A 248 -3.87 4.04 0.31
N TYR A 249 -4.42 5.20 0.69
CA TYR A 249 -5.08 6.12 -0.25
C TYR A 249 -4.44 7.51 -0.33
N GLY A 250 -3.22 7.67 0.18
CA GLY A 250 -2.48 8.94 0.09
C GLY A 250 -3.14 10.11 0.83
N GLY A 251 -3.99 9.83 1.82
CA GLY A 251 -4.69 10.84 2.61
C GLY A 251 -6.11 11.17 2.12
N THR A 252 -6.56 10.62 0.97
CA THR A 252 -7.92 10.85 0.47
C THR A 252 -8.96 10.07 1.29
N GLY A 253 -8.69 8.81 1.61
CA GLY A 253 -9.52 8.00 2.51
C GLY A 253 -9.03 8.10 3.96
N ARG A 254 -9.94 7.88 4.91
CA ARG A 254 -9.61 7.77 6.33
C ARG A 254 -8.72 6.56 6.60
N HIS A 255 -8.05 6.56 7.74
CA HIS A 255 -7.19 5.44 8.18
C HIS A 255 -7.44 5.13 9.66
N GLY A 256 -7.50 3.85 10.01
CA GLY A 256 -7.71 3.40 11.38
C GLY A 256 -6.44 3.31 12.23
N GLY A 257 -5.26 3.50 11.62
CA GLY A 257 -3.96 3.49 12.29
C GLY A 257 -3.22 2.15 12.23
N GLY A 258 -3.90 1.03 11.89
CA GLY A 258 -3.29 -0.30 11.82
C GLY A 258 -2.36 -0.45 10.60
N ALA A 259 -1.11 -0.88 10.83
CA ALA A 259 -0.18 -1.25 9.79
C ALA A 259 -0.50 -2.64 9.22
N PHE A 260 -0.09 -2.91 7.96
CA PHE A 260 -0.35 -4.17 7.26
C PHE A 260 0.83 -5.13 7.29
N SER A 261 2.01 -4.65 6.88
CA SER A 261 3.18 -5.50 6.68
C SER A 261 3.58 -6.25 7.93
N GLY A 262 4.02 -7.50 7.78
CA GLY A 262 4.40 -8.40 8.86
C GLY A 262 3.25 -9.08 9.60
N LYS A 263 1.99 -8.74 9.30
CA LYS A 263 0.80 -9.30 9.95
C LYS A 263 0.16 -10.37 9.07
N ASP A 264 -0.05 -11.58 9.62
CA ASP A 264 -0.82 -12.62 8.96
C ASP A 264 -2.32 -12.25 8.85
N PRO A 265 -3.11 -12.91 7.97
CA PRO A 265 -4.48 -12.48 7.70
C PRO A 265 -5.48 -12.65 8.86
N THR A 266 -5.11 -13.26 9.98
CA THR A 266 -5.96 -13.28 11.18
C THR A 266 -6.01 -11.93 11.88
N LYS A 267 -5.07 -11.03 11.61
CA LYS A 267 -5.06 -9.66 12.10
C LYS A 267 -6.01 -8.83 11.24
N VAL A 268 -7.11 -8.38 11.86
CA VAL A 268 -8.17 -7.61 11.18
C VAL A 268 -7.66 -6.27 10.64
N ASP A 269 -6.63 -5.68 11.23
CA ASP A 269 -5.96 -4.49 10.69
C ASP A 269 -5.65 -4.66 9.19
N ARG A 270 -5.17 -5.82 8.78
CA ARG A 270 -4.85 -6.12 7.39
C ARG A 270 -6.05 -6.68 6.64
N SER A 271 -6.63 -7.78 7.10
CA SER A 271 -7.67 -8.51 6.37
C SER A 271 -8.95 -7.70 6.20
N ALA A 272 -9.40 -6.99 7.24
CA ALA A 272 -10.60 -6.17 7.16
C ALA A 272 -10.38 -4.87 6.35
N ALA A 273 -9.17 -4.31 6.34
CA ALA A 273 -8.85 -3.20 5.43
C ALA A 273 -8.91 -3.65 3.96
N TYR A 274 -8.42 -4.85 3.63
CA TYR A 274 -8.55 -5.43 2.30
C TYR A 274 -10.02 -5.70 1.93
N MET A 275 -10.82 -6.25 2.86
CA MET A 275 -12.25 -6.43 2.64
C MET A 275 -12.97 -5.08 2.46
N ALA A 276 -12.64 -4.07 3.25
CA ALA A 276 -13.24 -2.75 3.11
C ALA A 276 -12.91 -2.12 1.74
N ARG A 277 -11.67 -2.30 1.22
CA ARG A 277 -11.31 -1.93 -0.15
C ARG A 277 -12.12 -2.71 -1.19
N TYR A 278 -12.25 -4.01 -1.04
CA TYR A 278 -13.02 -4.85 -1.95
C TYR A 278 -14.48 -4.40 -2.03
N ILE A 279 -15.10 -4.08 -0.90
CA ILE A 279 -16.47 -3.57 -0.82
C ILE A 279 -16.56 -2.19 -1.52
N ALA A 280 -15.72 -1.23 -1.15
CA ALA A 280 -15.73 0.11 -1.72
C ALA A 280 -15.55 0.08 -3.24
N LYS A 281 -14.60 -0.74 -3.72
CA LYS A 281 -14.34 -0.90 -5.16
C LYS A 281 -15.53 -1.48 -5.91
N ASN A 282 -16.20 -2.48 -5.36
CA ASN A 282 -17.40 -3.06 -5.97
C ASN A 282 -18.60 -2.10 -5.97
N ILE A 283 -18.76 -1.26 -4.95
CA ILE A 283 -19.81 -0.22 -4.92
C ILE A 283 -19.61 0.78 -6.07
N VAL A 284 -18.38 1.28 -6.26
CA VAL A 284 -18.08 2.24 -7.32
C VAL A 284 -18.17 1.56 -8.70
N ALA A 285 -17.62 0.35 -8.84
CA ALA A 285 -17.71 -0.41 -10.09
C ALA A 285 -19.15 -0.76 -10.48
N ALA A 286 -20.07 -0.96 -9.51
CA ALA A 286 -21.49 -1.15 -9.73
C ALA A 286 -22.20 0.13 -10.18
N GLY A 287 -21.52 1.27 -10.19
CA GLY A 287 -22.11 2.58 -10.49
C GLY A 287 -23.08 3.09 -9.41
N LEU A 288 -23.01 2.55 -8.19
CA LEU A 288 -23.86 2.95 -7.06
C LEU A 288 -23.43 4.29 -6.43
N ALA A 289 -22.19 4.66 -6.60
CA ALA A 289 -21.63 5.95 -6.21
C ALA A 289 -20.37 6.25 -7.05
N ASP A 290 -19.98 7.52 -7.15
CA ASP A 290 -18.72 7.93 -7.77
C ASP A 290 -17.54 7.77 -6.78
N LYS A 291 -17.84 7.89 -5.49
CA LYS A 291 -16.89 7.71 -4.38
C LYS A 291 -17.55 6.88 -3.29
N ALA A 292 -16.79 5.97 -2.69
CA ALA A 292 -17.26 5.19 -1.56
C ALA A 292 -16.14 4.97 -0.55
N GLU A 293 -16.44 5.22 0.72
CA GLU A 293 -15.61 4.84 1.86
C GLU A 293 -16.38 3.85 2.73
N VAL A 294 -15.72 2.78 3.13
CA VAL A 294 -16.29 1.73 3.97
C VAL A 294 -15.49 1.65 5.26
N GLN A 295 -16.16 1.76 6.41
CA GLN A 295 -15.58 1.46 7.71
C GLN A 295 -16.10 0.13 8.22
N LEU A 296 -15.17 -0.74 8.65
CA LEU A 296 -15.46 -1.93 9.45
C LEU A 296 -14.79 -1.76 10.80
N ALA A 297 -15.52 -2.04 11.89
CA ALA A 297 -14.97 -1.98 13.24
C ALA A 297 -15.22 -3.29 13.99
N TYR A 298 -14.23 -3.72 14.76
CA TYR A 298 -14.27 -4.98 15.52
C TYR A 298 -13.96 -4.74 16.99
N ALA A 299 -14.52 -5.62 17.83
CA ALA A 299 -14.12 -5.77 19.23
C ALA A 299 -13.35 -7.08 19.39
N ILE A 300 -12.35 -7.09 20.28
CA ILE A 300 -11.56 -8.29 20.57
C ILE A 300 -12.47 -9.46 20.98
N GLY A 301 -12.22 -10.64 20.42
CA GLY A 301 -12.98 -11.86 20.71
C GLY A 301 -14.37 -11.94 20.04
N VAL A 302 -14.81 -10.90 19.31
CA VAL A 302 -16.10 -10.88 18.63
C VAL A 302 -15.88 -11.10 17.13
N ALA A 303 -16.66 -12.03 16.53
CA ALA A 303 -16.51 -12.37 15.11
C ALA A 303 -17.20 -11.35 14.19
N ASP A 304 -18.43 -10.95 14.50
CA ASP A 304 -19.16 -9.99 13.69
C ASP A 304 -18.64 -8.55 13.95
N PRO A 305 -18.55 -7.71 12.90
CA PRO A 305 -18.18 -6.33 13.09
C PRO A 305 -19.21 -5.59 13.96
N VAL A 306 -18.73 -4.85 14.96
CA VAL A 306 -19.58 -4.01 15.83
C VAL A 306 -20.16 -2.81 15.08
N SER A 307 -19.52 -2.39 13.97
CA SER A 307 -19.99 -1.31 13.10
C SER A 307 -19.62 -1.58 11.65
N VAL A 308 -20.54 -1.26 10.74
CA VAL A 308 -20.35 -1.19 9.29
C VAL A 308 -20.96 0.12 8.82
N LEU A 309 -20.12 0.99 8.28
CA LEU A 309 -20.54 2.26 7.70
C LEU A 309 -20.13 2.32 6.24
N VAL A 310 -21.01 2.81 5.38
CA VAL A 310 -20.70 3.16 3.99
C VAL A 310 -21.00 4.64 3.80
N GLU A 311 -19.98 5.41 3.43
CA GLU A 311 -20.10 6.85 3.12
C GLU A 311 -19.85 7.05 1.62
N THR A 312 -20.72 7.81 0.97
CA THR A 312 -20.65 8.07 -0.49
C THR A 312 -20.40 9.53 -0.84
N PHE A 313 -20.18 10.37 0.16
CA PHE A 313 -19.87 11.80 -0.02
C PHE A 313 -20.88 12.54 -0.93
N GLY A 314 -22.16 12.19 -0.78
CA GLY A 314 -23.24 12.78 -1.58
C GLY A 314 -23.36 12.25 -3.01
N THR A 315 -22.51 11.30 -3.45
CA THR A 315 -22.54 10.75 -4.83
C THR A 315 -23.37 9.47 -4.94
N GLY A 316 -23.95 8.97 -3.83
CA GLY A 316 -24.73 7.74 -3.78
C GLY A 316 -26.04 7.84 -4.55
N LYS A 317 -26.32 6.80 -5.35
CA LYS A 317 -27.58 6.69 -6.12
C LYS A 317 -28.71 6.03 -5.35
N ILE A 318 -28.41 5.40 -4.21
CA ILE A 318 -29.37 4.82 -3.27
C ILE A 318 -29.05 5.29 -1.86
N GLY A 319 -30.03 5.20 -0.95
CA GLY A 319 -29.86 5.62 0.44
C GLY A 319 -28.81 4.78 1.19
N GLN A 320 -28.08 5.40 2.11
CA GLN A 320 -27.00 4.83 2.90
C GLN A 320 -27.44 3.54 3.64
N ALA A 321 -28.64 3.53 4.22
CA ALA A 321 -29.16 2.34 4.93
C ALA A 321 -29.28 1.14 3.98
N LYS A 322 -29.81 1.36 2.76
CA LYS A 322 -29.93 0.30 1.75
C LYS A 322 -28.55 -0.18 1.28
N LEU A 323 -27.60 0.73 1.11
CA LEU A 323 -26.23 0.39 0.72
C LEU A 323 -25.57 -0.47 1.80
N THR A 324 -25.71 -0.12 3.07
CA THR A 324 -25.19 -0.91 4.20
C THR A 324 -25.84 -2.30 4.29
N GLU A 325 -27.15 -2.40 4.02
CA GLU A 325 -27.86 -3.70 3.94
C GLU A 325 -27.27 -4.58 2.82
N LEU A 326 -27.04 -4.02 1.63
CA LEU A 326 -26.44 -4.74 0.50
C LEU A 326 -25.04 -5.23 0.84
N VAL A 327 -24.23 -4.41 1.52
CA VAL A 327 -22.91 -4.82 1.98
C VAL A 327 -23.00 -6.03 2.91
N ARG A 328 -23.82 -5.95 3.97
CA ARG A 328 -23.98 -7.07 4.92
C ARG A 328 -24.51 -8.35 4.27
N LYS A 329 -25.29 -8.23 3.22
CA LYS A 329 -25.88 -9.39 2.50
C LYS A 329 -24.87 -10.06 1.56
N ASN A 330 -24.00 -9.30 0.91
CA ASN A 330 -23.18 -9.80 -0.21
C ASN A 330 -21.72 -10.09 0.17
N PHE A 331 -21.25 -9.63 1.34
CA PHE A 331 -19.86 -9.79 1.77
C PHE A 331 -19.74 -10.52 3.10
N GLN A 332 -18.73 -11.36 3.22
CA GLN A 332 -18.40 -12.05 4.47
C GLN A 332 -17.54 -11.12 5.34
N LEU A 333 -18.08 -10.72 6.49
CA LEU A 333 -17.45 -9.69 7.33
C LEU A 333 -16.79 -10.25 8.61
N THR A 334 -16.96 -11.54 8.91
CA THR A 334 -16.23 -12.16 10.01
C THR A 334 -14.76 -12.38 9.63
N PRO A 335 -13.79 -12.37 10.55
CA PRO A 335 -12.38 -12.58 10.24
C PRO A 335 -12.14 -13.85 9.38
N LYS A 336 -12.76 -14.96 9.77
CA LYS A 336 -12.70 -16.21 9.00
C LYS A 336 -13.29 -16.05 7.59
N GLY A 337 -14.48 -15.46 7.49
CA GLY A 337 -15.15 -15.25 6.21
C GLY A 337 -14.36 -14.35 5.25
N ILE A 338 -13.70 -13.33 5.77
CA ILE A 338 -12.80 -12.47 4.99
C ILE A 338 -11.62 -13.27 4.44
N ILE A 339 -10.94 -14.03 5.30
CA ILE A 339 -9.77 -14.84 4.93
C ILE A 339 -10.13 -15.84 3.83
N GLU A 340 -11.29 -16.52 3.96
CA GLU A 340 -11.74 -17.51 3.00
C GLU A 340 -12.19 -16.86 1.68
N SER A 341 -12.99 -15.80 1.72
CA SER A 341 -13.53 -15.15 0.51
C SER A 341 -12.44 -14.44 -0.32
N LEU A 342 -11.44 -13.87 0.32
CA LEU A 342 -10.31 -13.24 -0.35
C LEU A 342 -9.10 -14.19 -0.54
N ASN A 343 -9.21 -15.45 -0.09
CA ASN A 343 -8.15 -16.47 -0.18
C ASN A 343 -6.78 -15.95 0.31
N LEU A 344 -6.73 -15.50 1.57
CA LEU A 344 -5.58 -14.76 2.11
C LEU A 344 -4.48 -15.65 2.71
N ARG A 345 -4.68 -16.98 2.86
CA ARG A 345 -3.66 -17.89 3.42
C ARG A 345 -2.68 -18.37 2.36
N ARG A 346 -2.02 -17.42 1.69
CA ARG A 346 -1.06 -17.69 0.61
C ARG A 346 0.14 -16.75 0.71
N PRO A 347 1.31 -17.10 0.16
CA PRO A 347 2.48 -16.22 0.10
C PRO A 347 2.28 -15.15 -0.98
N ILE A 348 1.57 -14.08 -0.65
CA ILE A 348 1.20 -12.99 -1.58
C ILE A 348 1.59 -11.61 -1.05
N TYR A 349 2.23 -11.53 0.11
CA TYR A 349 2.33 -10.31 0.89
C TYR A 349 3.56 -9.47 0.58
N GLN A 350 4.72 -10.06 0.34
CA GLN A 350 5.95 -9.30 0.05
C GLN A 350 5.76 -8.30 -1.10
N LYS A 351 5.05 -8.69 -2.15
CA LYS A 351 4.79 -7.80 -3.29
C LYS A 351 3.84 -6.64 -2.99
N THR A 352 3.07 -6.70 -1.89
CA THR A 352 2.20 -5.60 -1.46
C THR A 352 2.96 -4.52 -0.71
N ALA A 353 4.13 -4.85 -0.16
CA ALA A 353 4.88 -4.00 0.74
C ALA A 353 5.52 -2.76 0.10
N ALA A 354 5.46 -2.60 -1.23
CA ALA A 354 5.90 -1.41 -1.95
C ALA A 354 4.88 -1.00 -3.01
N TYR A 355 4.79 0.31 -3.28
CA TYR A 355 3.91 0.91 -4.32
C TYR A 355 2.41 0.78 -4.02
N GLY A 356 2.04 0.71 -2.73
CA GLY A 356 0.66 0.63 -2.25
C GLY A 356 0.05 -0.77 -2.28
N HIS A 357 -0.87 -1.02 -1.36
CA HIS A 357 -1.62 -2.28 -1.25
C HIS A 357 -2.87 -2.30 -2.14
N PHE A 358 -3.29 -1.15 -2.67
CA PHE A 358 -4.53 -0.97 -3.43
C PHE A 358 -4.27 -0.41 -4.84
N GLY A 359 -5.25 -0.59 -5.72
CA GLY A 359 -5.13 -0.17 -7.12
C GLY A 359 -4.19 -1.04 -7.95
N ARG A 360 -4.05 -2.32 -7.61
CA ARG A 360 -3.10 -3.28 -8.18
C ARG A 360 -3.86 -4.36 -8.96
N ASN A 361 -3.45 -4.60 -10.21
CA ASN A 361 -4.09 -5.61 -11.09
C ASN A 361 -3.26 -6.89 -11.24
N GLU A 362 -2.12 -7.01 -10.52
CA GLU A 362 -1.28 -8.19 -10.59
C GLU A 362 -1.93 -9.39 -9.87
N PRO A 363 -1.59 -10.64 -10.27
CA PRO A 363 -2.11 -11.83 -9.62
C PRO A 363 -1.86 -11.84 -8.10
N GLY A 364 -2.90 -12.19 -7.34
CA GLY A 364 -2.85 -12.30 -5.87
C GLY A 364 -3.54 -11.16 -5.12
N PHE A 365 -3.82 -10.03 -5.76
CA PHE A 365 -4.58 -8.91 -5.16
C PHE A 365 -6.09 -9.17 -5.28
N THR A 366 -6.58 -10.17 -4.57
CA THR A 366 -7.99 -10.63 -4.67
C THR A 366 -9.00 -9.59 -4.22
N TRP A 367 -8.60 -8.64 -3.39
CA TRP A 367 -9.45 -7.52 -2.96
C TRP A 367 -9.62 -6.43 -4.04
N GLU A 368 -8.96 -6.57 -5.18
CA GLU A 368 -9.10 -5.64 -6.30
C GLU A 368 -10.08 -6.12 -7.38
N VAL A 369 -10.68 -7.30 -7.24
CA VAL A 369 -11.68 -7.80 -8.21
C VAL A 369 -13.04 -7.12 -8.01
N THR A 370 -13.82 -7.03 -9.10
CA THR A 370 -15.13 -6.34 -9.12
C THR A 370 -16.28 -7.31 -9.43
N ASP A 371 -16.13 -8.56 -9.02
CA ASP A 371 -17.07 -9.67 -9.29
C ASP A 371 -18.44 -9.51 -8.64
N LYS A 372 -18.58 -8.65 -7.63
CA LYS A 372 -19.85 -8.33 -6.97
C LYS A 372 -20.60 -7.15 -7.61
N ALA A 373 -19.97 -6.40 -8.52
CA ALA A 373 -20.53 -5.17 -9.06
C ALA A 373 -21.90 -5.37 -9.75
N ALA A 374 -22.01 -6.38 -10.62
CA ALA A 374 -23.26 -6.69 -11.31
C ALA A 374 -24.40 -7.06 -10.35
N THR A 375 -24.12 -7.92 -9.37
CA THR A 375 -25.07 -8.33 -8.34
C THR A 375 -25.55 -7.14 -7.48
N LEU A 376 -24.62 -6.26 -7.10
CA LEU A 376 -24.95 -5.05 -6.33
C LEU A 376 -25.83 -4.10 -7.13
N ALA A 377 -25.54 -3.87 -8.41
CA ALA A 377 -26.35 -3.04 -9.30
C ALA A 377 -27.75 -3.58 -9.47
N GLU A 378 -27.90 -4.88 -9.70
CA GLU A 378 -29.20 -5.55 -9.81
C GLU A 378 -30.02 -5.44 -8.52
N GLN A 379 -29.43 -5.77 -7.36
CA GLN A 379 -30.13 -5.71 -6.06
C GLN A 379 -30.46 -4.28 -5.63
N ALA A 380 -29.75 -3.30 -6.15
CA ALA A 380 -30.04 -1.87 -5.95
C ALA A 380 -31.18 -1.36 -6.85
N GLY A 381 -31.63 -2.15 -7.84
CA GLY A 381 -32.63 -1.73 -8.83
C GLY A 381 -32.06 -0.82 -9.92
N LEU A 382 -30.73 -0.74 -10.06
CA LEU A 382 -30.10 -0.11 -11.21
C LEU A 382 -30.05 -1.14 -12.34
N VAL A 383 -30.69 -0.84 -13.46
CA VAL A 383 -30.54 -1.66 -14.67
C VAL A 383 -29.08 -1.61 -15.06
N ALA A 384 -28.41 -2.76 -15.09
CA ALA A 384 -27.02 -2.84 -15.48
C ALA A 384 -26.86 -2.16 -16.84
N ALA A 385 -26.09 -1.09 -16.90
CA ALA A 385 -25.52 -0.64 -18.14
C ALA A 385 -24.50 -1.70 -18.55
N VAL A 386 -24.98 -2.72 -19.28
CA VAL A 386 -24.12 -3.68 -19.94
C VAL A 386 -23.27 -2.91 -20.93
N LYS A 387 -21.99 -2.75 -20.64
CA LYS A 387 -20.96 -2.40 -21.61
C LYS A 387 -20.01 -3.56 -21.80
#